data_ae11e6d825afd697e8ad73494f317f7f
#
_entry.id   ae11e6d825afd697e8ad73494f317f7f
#
_cell.length_a   1.000
_cell.length_b   1.000
_cell.length_c   1.000
_cell.angle_alpha   90.00
_cell.angle_beta   90.00
_cell.angle_gamma   90.00
#
_symmetry.space_group_name_H-M   'P 1'
#
loop_
_entity.id
_entity.type
_entity.pdbx_description
1 polymer ?
#
loop_
_entity_poly.entity_id
_entity_poly.type
_entity_poly.pdbx_seq_one_letter_code
_entity_poly.pdbx_strand_id
1 'polypeptide(L)'
;MKKLLATLPLLALLSCTGIPPQHALSHFDWTEPADPQGEKPETWNGVEKPIVTFGSTDVRYPRATPCAAAVTDQTTLTGWRGEKVSAQAVISAPAAVGGLTCTVGDFVADNGAKLPGIARARFVKYVVSDRFLTDQPCGARPENNPAHLEADLLDEAASLDVRARSTRPVWITVDIPRDAAPGRYTAPVAVKGEGVAETLTLHLNVTERTLPAPSEWTYHLDLWQHPAAVARAEGVEVWSDEHFERMRPTMRQLADAGQKVITATLNKDPWNNQCYDAYADMIVWTRLADGTWEYDFTVFDRWVRFMLDLGVGKYVNCYSMLPWNNMLHYKDAVTGEFVDVKADPGTPAFREMWGPFLPAFVGHLREKGWLGITNIAMDERSPEVMAAATALLKEVAPELGIALADNHKIFKQYPYIKDMCASIFGPIEQTDIVQRRSKGLTTTFYVCCSSGFPNTYTSSAPAEATYLSWYAAAEDYDGFLRWAYNSWVEDPIRDSRFRKWAAGDTYLVYPEGRSSIRFERLVEGIQDWEKIRSLKTEFSGDDAKLQTLHDLLEPFRSPVAFDGWEQTLRNARATLNTL
;
A
#
# COMPACT_ATOMS: atom_id res chain seq x y z
N MET A 1 47.50 -48.13 -1.30
CA MET A 1 46.56 -47.27 -2.01
C MET A 1 45.35 -47.03 -1.10
N LYS A 2 45.35 -45.94 -0.33
CA LYS A 2 44.25 -45.56 0.58
C LYS A 2 43.32 -44.61 -0.17
N LYS A 3 42.05 -45.00 -0.32
CA LYS A 3 40.99 -44.14 -0.85
C LYS A 3 40.54 -43.19 0.25
N LEU A 4 40.73 -41.88 0.03
CA LEU A 4 40.11 -40.81 0.84
C LEU A 4 38.66 -40.64 0.36
N LEU A 5 37.69 -40.89 1.24
CA LEU A 5 36.33 -40.44 1.08
C LEU A 5 36.25 -39.00 1.59
N ALA A 6 35.91 -38.07 0.72
CA ALA A 6 35.60 -36.70 1.07
C ALA A 6 34.11 -36.65 1.43
N THR A 7 33.82 -36.40 2.70
CA THR A 7 32.48 -36.07 3.20
C THR A 7 32.23 -34.55 3.00
N LEU A 8 31.31 -34.21 2.08
CA LEU A 8 30.73 -32.85 2.01
C LEU A 8 29.81 -32.61 3.23
N PRO A 9 29.93 -31.49 3.90
CA PRO A 9 28.93 -31.13 4.90
C PRO A 9 27.66 -30.62 4.19
N LEU A 10 26.55 -31.25 4.50
CA LEU A 10 25.19 -30.81 4.15
C LEU A 10 24.92 -29.51 4.95
N LEU A 11 24.98 -28.36 4.28
CA LEU A 11 24.48 -27.09 4.85
C LEU A 11 22.95 -27.20 4.93
N ALA A 12 22.45 -27.46 6.12
CA ALA A 12 21.04 -27.28 6.43
C ALA A 12 20.72 -25.78 6.36
N LEU A 13 19.99 -25.38 5.35
CA LEU A 13 19.31 -24.08 5.29
C LEU A 13 18.22 -24.09 6.35
N LEU A 14 18.56 -23.61 7.53
CA LEU A 14 17.58 -23.20 8.54
C LEU A 14 16.87 -21.96 7.96
N SER A 15 15.66 -22.16 7.44
CA SER A 15 14.71 -21.08 7.20
C SER A 15 14.30 -20.52 8.57
N CYS A 16 14.99 -19.49 9.02
CA CYS A 16 14.53 -18.70 10.16
C CYS A 16 13.28 -17.91 9.73
N THR A 17 12.11 -18.49 9.97
CA THR A 17 10.85 -17.73 10.07
C THR A 17 10.79 -17.11 11.46
N GLY A 18 11.74 -16.26 11.78
CA GLY A 18 11.71 -15.44 12.99
C GLY A 18 11.09 -14.09 12.64
N ILE A 19 10.11 -13.66 13.40
CA ILE A 19 9.66 -12.26 13.46
C ILE A 19 10.93 -11.41 13.59
N PRO A 20 11.15 -10.39 12.73
CA PRO A 20 12.32 -9.55 12.87
C PRO A 20 12.36 -8.94 14.27
N PRO A 21 13.53 -8.81 14.90
CA PRO A 21 13.62 -8.19 16.20
C PRO A 21 13.02 -6.79 16.14
N GLN A 22 12.19 -6.45 17.13
CA GLN A 22 11.60 -5.12 17.27
C GLN A 22 12.75 -4.08 17.28
N HIS A 23 12.79 -3.23 16.26
CA HIS A 23 13.77 -2.15 16.22
C HIS A 23 13.39 -1.07 17.23
N ALA A 24 14.34 -0.71 18.09
CA ALA A 24 14.18 0.43 18.97
C ALA A 24 14.06 1.71 18.12
N LEU A 25 13.01 2.47 18.36
CA LEU A 25 12.75 3.76 17.73
C LEU A 25 13.81 4.76 18.17
N SER A 26 14.63 5.26 17.27
CA SER A 26 15.79 6.03 17.66
C SER A 26 15.66 7.55 17.51
N HIS A 27 14.80 8.07 16.64
CA HIS A 27 14.80 9.52 16.37
C HIS A 27 13.42 10.17 16.16
N PHE A 28 12.32 9.38 16.07
CA PHE A 28 10.97 9.95 16.06
C PHE A 28 10.44 10.11 17.48
N ASP A 29 9.86 11.26 17.76
CA ASP A 29 9.03 11.42 18.95
C ASP A 29 7.66 10.82 18.71
N TRP A 30 7.43 9.62 19.23
CA TRP A 30 6.19 8.87 19.10
C TRP A 30 5.09 9.29 20.08
N THR A 31 5.21 10.45 20.69
CA THR A 31 4.16 11.02 21.54
C THR A 31 2.93 11.37 20.70
N GLU A 32 1.80 10.86 21.10
CA GLU A 32 0.53 11.14 20.41
C GLU A 32 0.11 12.60 20.58
N PRO A 33 -0.53 13.21 19.55
CA PRO A 33 -1.05 14.56 19.63
C PRO A 33 -2.20 14.68 20.64
N ALA A 34 -2.43 15.88 21.14
CA ALA A 34 -3.66 16.20 21.86
C ALA A 34 -4.88 16.02 20.94
N ASP A 35 -6.04 15.68 21.54
CA ASP A 35 -7.27 15.59 20.75
C ASP A 35 -7.76 16.99 20.38
N PRO A 36 -7.86 17.34 19.09
CA PRO A 36 -8.39 18.63 18.67
C PRO A 36 -9.84 18.88 19.12
N GLN A 37 -10.61 17.80 19.34
CA GLN A 37 -11.99 17.87 19.83
C GLN A 37 -12.10 17.84 21.36
N GLY A 38 -10.96 17.73 22.06
CA GLY A 38 -10.89 17.71 23.52
C GLY A 38 -11.27 16.37 24.15
N GLU A 39 -11.19 16.34 25.46
CA GLU A 39 -11.56 15.18 26.27
C GLU A 39 -13.10 15.12 26.41
N LYS A 40 -13.64 13.91 26.58
CA LYS A 40 -15.09 13.65 26.75
C LYS A 40 -15.37 12.94 28.07
N PRO A 41 -15.10 13.58 29.23
CA PRO A 41 -15.18 12.92 30.53
C PRO A 41 -16.57 12.37 30.86
N GLU A 42 -17.62 12.99 30.34
CA GLU A 42 -19.02 12.59 30.55
C GLU A 42 -19.32 11.19 29.97
N THR A 43 -18.60 10.78 28.94
CA THR A 43 -18.80 9.45 28.32
C THR A 43 -18.26 8.32 29.19
N TRP A 44 -17.45 8.63 30.21
CA TRP A 44 -16.85 7.69 31.14
C TRP A 44 -17.67 7.51 32.43
N ASN A 45 -18.79 8.21 32.56
CA ASN A 45 -19.67 8.04 33.71
C ASN A 45 -20.18 6.61 33.83
N GLY A 46 -19.96 5.97 34.97
CA GLY A 46 -20.33 4.56 35.22
C GLY A 46 -19.30 3.53 34.73
N VAL A 47 -18.19 3.96 34.13
CA VAL A 47 -17.08 3.06 33.82
C VAL A 47 -16.07 3.08 34.98
N GLU A 48 -16.17 2.11 35.87
CA GLU A 48 -15.35 2.05 37.10
C GLU A 48 -14.08 1.18 36.94
N LYS A 49 -14.08 0.26 35.98
CA LYS A 49 -13.00 -0.70 35.76
C LYS A 49 -12.59 -0.68 34.28
N PRO A 50 -11.34 -1.09 33.97
CA PRO A 50 -10.94 -1.30 32.59
C PRO A 50 -11.87 -2.29 31.87
N ILE A 51 -12.23 -1.97 30.63
CA ILE A 51 -12.96 -2.85 29.73
C ILE A 51 -11.95 -3.39 28.72
N VAL A 52 -11.80 -4.70 28.66
CA VAL A 52 -10.97 -5.39 27.66
C VAL A 52 -11.87 -6.30 26.85
N THR A 53 -11.92 -6.10 25.54
CA THR A 53 -12.87 -6.80 24.67
C THR A 53 -12.27 -6.98 23.26
N PHE A 54 -12.77 -7.94 22.50
CA PHE A 54 -12.58 -7.88 21.04
C PHE A 54 -13.52 -6.85 20.42
N GLY A 55 -13.02 -6.19 19.38
CA GLY A 55 -13.74 -5.24 18.56
C GLY A 55 -13.69 -5.60 17.07
N SER A 56 -14.45 -4.90 16.27
CA SER A 56 -14.44 -5.07 14.81
C SER A 56 -13.19 -4.42 14.20
N THR A 57 -12.57 -5.09 13.23
CA THR A 57 -11.49 -4.52 12.40
C THR A 57 -11.99 -3.45 11.42
N ASP A 58 -13.31 -3.31 11.26
CA ASP A 58 -13.92 -2.28 10.43
C ASP A 58 -14.21 -0.98 11.19
N VAL A 59 -13.91 -0.94 12.49
CA VAL A 59 -14.19 0.21 13.36
C VAL A 59 -12.90 0.86 13.84
N ARG A 60 -12.82 2.19 13.72
CA ARG A 60 -11.82 3.02 14.39
C ARG A 60 -12.38 3.45 15.75
N TYR A 61 -11.79 2.94 16.82
CA TYR A 61 -12.26 3.23 18.18
C TYR A 61 -11.70 4.60 18.64
N PRO A 62 -12.56 5.59 18.94
CA PRO A 62 -12.10 6.91 19.37
C PRO A 62 -11.34 6.84 20.68
N ARG A 63 -10.28 7.65 20.84
CA ARG A 63 -9.46 7.66 22.05
C ARG A 63 -10.23 8.17 23.28
N ALA A 64 -11.05 9.21 23.09
CA ALA A 64 -11.68 9.96 24.19
C ALA A 64 -12.93 9.28 24.77
N THR A 65 -13.42 8.19 24.20
CA THR A 65 -14.64 7.50 24.64
C THR A 65 -14.40 6.03 24.91
N PRO A 66 -15.10 5.41 25.90
CA PRO A 66 -15.00 3.97 26.09
C PRO A 66 -15.55 3.21 24.88
N CYS A 67 -15.12 1.98 24.70
CA CYS A 67 -15.65 1.10 23.67
C CYS A 67 -17.14 0.86 23.89
N ALA A 68 -17.95 1.24 22.91
CA ALA A 68 -19.41 1.07 22.95
C ALA A 68 -19.88 -0.31 22.46
N ALA A 69 -18.98 -1.15 21.93
CA ALA A 69 -19.33 -2.48 21.48
C ALA A 69 -19.69 -3.39 22.66
N ALA A 70 -20.52 -4.40 22.39
CA ALA A 70 -20.79 -5.42 23.39
C ALA A 70 -19.48 -6.11 23.80
N VAL A 71 -19.26 -6.27 25.11
CA VAL A 71 -18.06 -6.92 25.64
C VAL A 71 -18.07 -8.39 25.24
N THR A 72 -17.01 -8.82 24.55
CA THR A 72 -16.76 -10.22 24.21
C THR A 72 -15.31 -10.59 24.49
N ASP A 73 -15.12 -11.70 25.19
CA ASP A 73 -13.79 -12.23 25.53
C ASP A 73 -13.26 -13.20 24.48
N GLN A 74 -14.02 -13.46 23.41
CA GLN A 74 -13.61 -14.37 22.35
C GLN A 74 -14.01 -13.88 20.96
N THR A 75 -13.20 -14.25 19.96
CA THR A 75 -13.50 -14.03 18.55
C THR A 75 -12.92 -15.16 17.70
N THR A 76 -13.43 -15.31 16.47
CA THR A 76 -12.99 -16.35 15.53
C THR A 76 -12.54 -15.73 14.24
N LEU A 77 -11.33 -16.08 13.81
CA LEU A 77 -10.80 -15.82 12.47
C LEU A 77 -10.95 -17.08 11.62
N THR A 78 -11.16 -16.90 10.33
CA THR A 78 -11.15 -17.99 9.35
C THR A 78 -10.30 -17.56 8.17
N GLY A 79 -9.36 -18.42 7.75
CA GLY A 79 -8.49 -18.12 6.64
C GLY A 79 -7.95 -19.34 5.93
N TRP A 80 -7.49 -19.14 4.71
CA TRP A 80 -6.76 -20.14 3.94
C TRP A 80 -5.33 -20.26 4.49
N ARG A 81 -4.67 -21.39 4.25
CA ARG A 81 -3.23 -21.54 4.50
C ARG A 81 -2.45 -20.50 3.68
N GLY A 82 -1.46 -19.86 4.28
CA GLY A 82 -0.69 -18.78 3.64
C GLY A 82 -1.37 -17.41 3.66
N GLU A 83 -2.54 -17.28 4.29
CA GLU A 83 -3.27 -16.02 4.42
C GLU A 83 -2.86 -15.27 5.68
N LYS A 84 -2.90 -13.95 5.60
CA LYS A 84 -2.81 -13.04 6.73
C LYS A 84 -4.23 -12.60 7.10
N VAL A 85 -4.63 -12.85 8.35
CA VAL A 85 -5.94 -12.45 8.90
C VAL A 85 -5.76 -11.60 10.14
N SER A 86 -6.73 -10.73 10.43
CA SER A 86 -6.61 -9.78 11.54
C SER A 86 -7.78 -9.81 12.50
N ALA A 87 -7.48 -9.51 13.77
CA ALA A 87 -8.43 -9.21 14.83
C ALA A 87 -8.06 -7.88 15.49
N GLN A 88 -8.97 -7.31 16.27
CA GLN A 88 -8.71 -6.09 17.03
C GLN A 88 -9.17 -6.30 18.47
N ALA A 89 -8.26 -6.14 19.44
CA ALA A 89 -8.60 -6.02 20.86
C ALA A 89 -8.72 -4.53 21.20
N VAL A 90 -9.62 -4.20 22.13
CA VAL A 90 -9.88 -2.82 22.55
C VAL A 90 -9.84 -2.73 24.06
N ILE A 91 -9.00 -1.85 24.59
CA ILE A 91 -8.81 -1.60 26.00
C ILE A 91 -9.32 -0.20 26.31
N SER A 92 -10.39 -0.06 27.12
CA SER A 92 -10.91 1.20 27.61
C SER A 92 -10.54 1.36 29.08
N ALA A 93 -9.72 2.35 29.40
CA ALA A 93 -9.10 2.57 30.71
C ALA A 93 -9.69 3.81 31.40
N PRO A 94 -10.56 3.67 32.43
CA PRO A 94 -11.09 4.80 33.20
C PRO A 94 -10.02 5.49 34.05
N ALA A 95 -9.02 4.75 34.53
CA ALA A 95 -7.81 5.23 35.21
C ALA A 95 -6.58 5.01 34.34
N ALA A 96 -5.46 5.70 34.64
CA ALA A 96 -4.22 5.47 33.94
C ALA A 96 -3.72 4.02 34.15
N VAL A 97 -3.14 3.44 33.09
CA VAL A 97 -2.55 2.09 33.10
C VAL A 97 -1.10 2.20 32.69
N GLY A 98 -0.19 1.98 33.61
CA GLY A 98 1.25 1.93 33.36
C GLY A 98 1.64 0.60 32.74
N GLY A 99 2.58 0.63 31.78
CA GLY A 99 3.19 -0.55 31.18
C GLY A 99 2.21 -1.54 30.54
N LEU A 100 1.16 -1.04 29.83
CA LEU A 100 0.21 -1.91 29.14
C LEU A 100 0.93 -2.74 28.07
N THR A 101 0.74 -4.05 28.11
CA THR A 101 1.21 -5.02 27.12
C THR A 101 0.04 -5.81 26.55
N CYS A 102 0.16 -6.25 25.31
CA CYS A 102 -0.76 -7.21 24.68
C CYS A 102 0.06 -8.26 23.95
N THR A 103 -0.10 -9.53 24.35
CA THR A 103 0.65 -10.64 23.75
C THR A 103 -0.29 -11.76 23.33
N VAL A 104 0.01 -12.37 22.16
CA VAL A 104 -0.74 -13.54 21.67
C VAL A 104 0.12 -14.77 21.89
N GLY A 105 -0.46 -15.79 22.53
CA GLY A 105 0.21 -17.09 22.72
C GLY A 105 0.21 -17.95 21.47
N ASP A 106 0.79 -19.14 21.57
CA ASP A 106 0.75 -20.14 20.51
C ASP A 106 -0.69 -20.58 20.22
N PHE A 107 -0.97 -20.77 18.95
CA PHE A 107 -2.22 -21.39 18.53
C PHE A 107 -2.12 -22.91 18.69
N VAL A 108 -3.05 -23.49 19.45
CA VAL A 108 -3.07 -24.92 19.77
C VAL A 108 -4.39 -25.52 19.29
N ALA A 109 -4.30 -26.61 18.52
CA ALA A 109 -5.46 -27.40 18.10
C ALA A 109 -5.89 -28.40 19.18
N ASP A 110 -7.14 -28.90 19.09
CA ASP A 110 -7.69 -29.90 20.05
C ASP A 110 -6.85 -31.18 20.11
N ASN A 111 -6.18 -31.57 19.05
CA ASN A 111 -5.27 -32.70 18.97
C ASN A 111 -3.85 -32.41 19.51
N GLY A 112 -3.61 -31.21 20.02
CA GLY A 112 -2.32 -30.76 20.57
C GLY A 112 -1.32 -30.24 19.55
N ALA A 113 -1.66 -30.20 18.24
CA ALA A 113 -0.82 -29.56 17.23
C ALA A 113 -0.69 -28.06 17.50
N LYS A 114 0.50 -27.49 17.24
CA LYS A 114 0.80 -26.09 17.53
C LYS A 114 1.23 -25.31 16.29
N LEU A 115 0.82 -24.06 16.24
CA LEU A 115 1.32 -23.04 15.31
C LEU A 115 1.97 -21.93 16.17
N PRO A 116 3.27 -22.05 16.49
CA PRO A 116 3.96 -21.11 17.37
C PRO A 116 4.32 -19.82 16.62
N GLY A 117 4.22 -18.67 17.32
CA GLY A 117 4.77 -17.39 16.84
C GLY A 117 4.15 -16.84 15.56
N ILE A 118 2.95 -17.28 15.17
CA ILE A 118 2.29 -16.84 13.93
C ILE A 118 1.48 -15.55 14.11
N ALA A 119 1.39 -15.01 15.32
CA ALA A 119 0.62 -13.80 15.59
C ALA A 119 1.50 -12.72 16.23
N ARG A 120 1.17 -11.47 15.89
CA ARG A 120 1.76 -10.27 16.49
C ARG A 120 0.67 -9.28 16.86
N ALA A 121 0.83 -8.63 18.01
CA ALA A 121 -0.04 -7.57 18.49
C ALA A 121 0.69 -6.23 18.37
N ARG A 122 0.02 -5.22 17.81
CA ARG A 122 0.56 -3.86 17.63
C ARG A 122 -0.42 -2.86 18.19
N PHE A 123 0.06 -1.92 18.99
CA PHE A 123 -0.77 -0.85 19.50
C PHE A 123 -1.20 0.08 18.37
N VAL A 124 -2.50 0.41 18.31
CA VAL A 124 -2.97 1.41 17.36
C VAL A 124 -2.78 2.79 17.97
N LYS A 125 -1.98 3.62 17.33
CA LYS A 125 -1.78 5.02 17.69
C LYS A 125 -2.69 5.95 16.88
N TYR A 126 -2.92 7.12 17.45
CA TYR A 126 -3.81 8.13 16.91
C TYR A 126 -3.03 9.23 16.22
N VAL A 127 -3.52 9.64 15.05
CA VAL A 127 -3.01 10.76 14.28
C VAL A 127 -4.10 11.80 14.09
N VAL A 128 -3.73 13.07 13.99
CA VAL A 128 -4.67 14.12 13.61
C VAL A 128 -5.09 13.91 12.16
N SER A 129 -6.37 13.96 11.94
CA SER A 129 -7.03 13.79 10.64
C SER A 129 -8.08 14.89 10.44
N ASP A 130 -8.65 14.93 9.26
CA ASP A 130 -9.84 15.69 8.95
C ASP A 130 -10.74 14.89 8.01
N ARG A 131 -12.01 15.21 8.01
CA ARG A 131 -12.96 14.57 7.11
C ARG A 131 -13.19 15.44 5.89
N PHE A 132 -12.84 14.93 4.73
CA PHE A 132 -13.18 15.57 3.47
C PHE A 132 -14.65 15.34 3.14
N LEU A 133 -15.34 16.39 2.72
CA LEU A 133 -16.70 16.27 2.20
C LEU A 133 -16.62 15.76 0.75
N THR A 134 -17.45 14.78 0.44
CA THR A 134 -17.44 14.05 -0.84
C THR A 134 -17.83 14.89 -2.07
N ASP A 135 -18.39 16.08 -1.85
CA ASP A 135 -18.85 17.02 -2.88
C ASP A 135 -17.81 18.09 -3.24
N GLN A 136 -16.63 18.06 -2.60
CA GLN A 136 -15.56 19.02 -2.89
C GLN A 136 -14.64 18.52 -4.00
N PRO A 137 -14.25 19.38 -4.94
CA PRO A 137 -13.29 19.02 -5.97
C PRO A 137 -11.90 18.82 -5.37
N CYS A 138 -11.07 18.03 -6.03
CA CYS A 138 -9.65 17.86 -5.70
C CYS A 138 -8.96 19.20 -5.49
N GLY A 139 -8.32 19.35 -4.35
CA GLY A 139 -7.60 20.57 -4.01
C GLY A 139 -8.43 21.68 -3.38
N ALA A 140 -9.71 21.45 -3.10
CA ALA A 140 -10.56 22.36 -2.34
C ALA A 140 -10.75 21.81 -0.93
N ARG A 141 -10.02 22.35 0.06
CA ARG A 141 -10.24 22.02 1.46
C ARG A 141 -11.36 22.90 2.02
N PRO A 142 -12.41 22.34 2.65
CA PRO A 142 -13.45 23.13 3.28
C PRO A 142 -12.86 24.02 4.39
N GLU A 143 -13.32 25.29 4.48
CA GLU A 143 -12.86 26.23 5.52
C GLU A 143 -13.18 25.73 6.93
N ASN A 144 -14.28 25.02 7.11
CA ASN A 144 -14.77 24.50 8.38
C ASN A 144 -14.66 22.96 8.46
N ASN A 145 -13.48 22.43 8.19
CA ASN A 145 -13.21 21.00 8.32
C ASN A 145 -12.55 20.72 9.69
N PRO A 146 -13.30 20.30 10.72
CA PRO A 146 -12.77 20.16 12.05
C PRO A 146 -11.76 19.01 12.11
N ALA A 147 -10.59 19.31 12.66
CA ALA A 147 -9.60 18.29 12.96
C ALA A 147 -10.11 17.36 14.07
N HIS A 148 -9.74 16.10 13.99
CA HIS A 148 -10.05 15.08 14.99
C HIS A 148 -8.93 14.03 15.03
N LEU A 149 -8.96 13.13 16.02
CA LEU A 149 -8.03 12.01 16.07
C LEU A 149 -8.61 10.79 15.38
N GLU A 150 -7.76 10.13 14.58
CA GLU A 150 -8.09 8.83 14.00
C GLU A 150 -7.08 7.75 14.43
N ALA A 151 -7.60 6.59 14.80
CA ALA A 151 -6.80 5.40 15.06
C ALA A 151 -6.30 4.82 13.74
N ASP A 152 -5.00 4.89 13.44
CA ASP A 152 -4.48 4.46 12.13
C ASP A 152 -3.11 3.79 12.18
N LEU A 153 -2.13 4.39 12.87
CA LEU A 153 -0.75 3.90 12.89
C LEU A 153 -0.62 2.64 13.75
N LEU A 154 0.03 1.61 13.23
CA LEU A 154 0.33 0.38 13.96
C LEU A 154 1.75 0.44 14.53
N ASP A 155 1.86 0.57 15.86
CA ASP A 155 3.13 0.73 16.57
C ASP A 155 3.66 -0.61 17.09
N GLU A 156 4.93 -0.86 16.84
CA GLU A 156 5.66 -2.07 17.23
C GLU A 156 6.18 -2.04 18.70
N ALA A 157 5.80 -1.02 19.50
CA ALA A 157 6.21 -0.92 20.89
C ALA A 157 5.74 -2.14 21.69
N ALA A 158 6.63 -2.70 22.52
CA ALA A 158 6.32 -3.87 23.35
C ALA A 158 5.34 -3.53 24.48
N SER A 159 5.34 -2.29 24.95
CA SER A 159 4.43 -1.76 25.97
C SER A 159 4.22 -0.26 25.78
N LEU A 160 3.13 0.26 26.31
CA LEU A 160 2.91 1.70 26.40
C LEU A 160 2.08 2.05 27.65
N ASP A 161 2.17 3.32 28.05
CA ASP A 161 1.33 3.87 29.11
C ASP A 161 0.04 4.42 28.49
N VAL A 162 -1.09 4.04 29.09
CA VAL A 162 -2.42 4.52 28.68
C VAL A 162 -2.92 5.53 29.71
N ARG A 163 -3.31 6.71 29.23
CA ARG A 163 -3.84 7.77 30.08
C ARG A 163 -5.22 7.39 30.63
N ALA A 164 -5.59 7.97 31.77
CA ALA A 164 -6.94 7.86 32.31
C ALA A 164 -7.98 8.35 31.27
N ARG A 165 -9.14 7.74 31.26
CA ARG A 165 -10.25 8.01 30.33
C ARG A 165 -9.82 7.97 28.87
N SER A 166 -9.12 6.86 28.52
CA SER A 166 -8.59 6.65 27.18
C SER A 166 -8.84 5.23 26.69
N THR A 167 -9.20 5.11 25.42
CA THR A 167 -9.32 3.81 24.73
C THR A 167 -8.09 3.56 23.90
N ARG A 168 -7.59 2.33 23.95
CA ARG A 168 -6.43 1.86 23.18
C ARG A 168 -6.78 0.59 22.41
N PRO A 169 -6.94 0.69 21.07
CA PRO A 169 -7.04 -0.50 20.25
C PRO A 169 -5.67 -1.17 20.07
N VAL A 170 -5.69 -2.47 19.87
CA VAL A 170 -4.54 -3.29 19.55
C VAL A 170 -4.88 -4.14 18.33
N TRP A 171 -4.14 -3.95 17.26
CA TRP A 171 -4.26 -4.72 16.03
C TRP A 171 -3.49 -6.03 16.15
N ILE A 172 -4.18 -7.15 15.95
CA ILE A 172 -3.61 -8.50 16.00
C ILE A 172 -3.58 -9.04 14.58
N THR A 173 -2.38 -9.29 14.05
CA THR A 173 -2.18 -9.95 12.77
C THR A 173 -1.79 -11.40 13.00
N VAL A 174 -2.41 -12.33 12.28
CA VAL A 174 -2.10 -13.76 12.29
C VAL A 174 -1.67 -14.17 10.88
N ASP A 175 -0.41 -14.59 10.73
CA ASP A 175 0.15 -15.08 9.48
C ASP A 175 0.01 -16.61 9.45
N ILE A 176 -0.99 -17.13 8.74
CA ILE A 176 -1.28 -18.58 8.69
C ILE A 176 -0.20 -19.27 7.84
N PRO A 177 0.57 -20.23 8.37
CA PRO A 177 1.58 -20.94 7.58
C PRO A 177 0.96 -21.68 6.38
N ARG A 178 1.66 -21.72 5.25
CA ARG A 178 1.21 -22.44 4.05
C ARG A 178 1.13 -23.96 4.26
N ASP A 179 1.87 -24.48 5.20
CA ASP A 179 1.92 -25.88 5.60
C ASP A 179 1.11 -26.19 6.87
N ALA A 180 0.35 -25.20 7.39
CA ALA A 180 -0.52 -25.43 8.54
C ALA A 180 -1.53 -26.54 8.24
N ALA A 181 -1.74 -27.44 9.19
CA ALA A 181 -2.81 -28.42 9.06
C ALA A 181 -4.18 -27.73 9.14
N PRO A 182 -5.14 -28.06 8.26
CA PRO A 182 -6.50 -27.57 8.39
C PRO A 182 -7.11 -27.97 9.72
N GLY A 183 -7.94 -27.09 10.29
CA GLY A 183 -8.58 -27.36 11.57
C GLY A 183 -8.80 -26.12 12.42
N ARG A 184 -9.30 -26.34 13.62
CA ARG A 184 -9.55 -25.28 14.60
C ARG A 184 -8.41 -25.21 15.61
N TYR A 185 -7.92 -23.99 15.83
CA TYR A 185 -6.88 -23.67 16.80
C TYR A 185 -7.36 -22.58 17.75
N THR A 186 -6.76 -22.51 18.92
CA THR A 186 -7.09 -21.51 19.93
C THR A 186 -5.80 -20.94 20.53
N ALA A 187 -5.75 -19.63 20.71
CA ALA A 187 -4.65 -18.92 21.37
C ALA A 187 -5.17 -17.96 22.44
N PRO A 188 -4.50 -17.82 23.60
CA PRO A 188 -4.78 -16.77 24.55
C PRO A 188 -4.21 -15.43 24.05
N VAL A 189 -4.96 -14.35 24.28
CA VAL A 189 -4.50 -12.97 24.09
C VAL A 189 -4.43 -12.32 25.48
N ALA A 190 -3.24 -12.22 26.02
CA ALA A 190 -3.01 -11.67 27.35
C ALA A 190 -2.81 -10.16 27.31
N VAL A 191 -3.67 -9.41 28.00
CA VAL A 191 -3.59 -7.95 28.17
C VAL A 191 -3.23 -7.67 29.62
N LYS A 192 -2.04 -7.08 29.86
CA LYS A 192 -1.49 -6.85 31.20
C LYS A 192 -0.94 -5.43 31.33
N GLY A 193 -1.10 -4.86 32.52
CA GLY A 193 -0.58 -3.54 32.90
C GLY A 193 -0.97 -3.25 34.36
N GLU A 194 -0.62 -2.06 34.87
CA GLU A 194 -1.02 -1.68 36.22
C GLU A 194 -2.56 -1.65 36.33
N GLY A 195 -3.10 -2.54 37.20
CA GLY A 195 -4.56 -2.67 37.38
C GLY A 195 -5.31 -3.37 36.25
N VAL A 196 -4.61 -3.96 35.29
CA VAL A 196 -5.18 -4.76 34.19
C VAL A 196 -4.49 -6.12 34.11
N ALA A 197 -5.28 -7.20 34.14
CA ALA A 197 -4.78 -8.57 33.97
C ALA A 197 -5.88 -9.45 33.39
N GLU A 198 -6.16 -9.26 32.09
CA GLU A 198 -7.23 -9.93 31.36
C GLU A 198 -6.67 -10.88 30.30
N THR A 199 -7.42 -11.92 29.99
CA THR A 199 -7.10 -12.84 28.90
C THR A 199 -8.32 -13.04 28.02
N LEU A 200 -8.16 -12.71 26.75
CA LEU A 200 -9.15 -12.99 25.70
C LEU A 200 -8.77 -14.29 24.97
N THR A 201 -9.73 -14.88 24.27
CA THR A 201 -9.56 -16.13 23.50
C THR A 201 -9.69 -15.87 22.02
N LEU A 202 -8.64 -16.13 21.25
CA LEU A 202 -8.64 -16.01 19.79
C LEU A 202 -8.72 -17.41 19.16
N HIS A 203 -9.81 -17.68 18.46
CA HIS A 203 -9.97 -18.89 17.67
C HIS A 203 -9.54 -18.65 16.23
N LEU A 204 -8.91 -19.67 15.62
CA LEU A 204 -8.50 -19.66 14.22
C LEU A 204 -8.98 -20.94 13.53
N ASN A 205 -9.80 -20.77 12.49
CA ASN A 205 -10.16 -21.86 11.59
C ASN A 205 -9.25 -21.80 10.35
N VAL A 206 -8.38 -22.77 10.18
CA VAL A 206 -7.55 -22.95 9.00
C VAL A 206 -8.29 -23.85 8.02
N THR A 207 -8.55 -23.35 6.82
CA THR A 207 -9.28 -24.11 5.76
C THR A 207 -8.34 -25.02 4.96
N GLU A 208 -8.92 -25.87 4.10
CA GLU A 208 -8.17 -26.82 3.26
C GLU A 208 -7.37 -26.13 2.15
N ARG A 209 -7.80 -24.96 1.68
CA ARG A 209 -7.17 -24.26 0.56
C ARG A 209 -5.90 -23.54 0.98
N THR A 210 -5.04 -23.30 0.00
CA THR A 210 -3.80 -22.55 0.19
C THR A 210 -3.80 -21.33 -0.71
N LEU A 211 -3.61 -20.15 -0.13
CA LEU A 211 -3.43 -18.92 -0.87
C LEU A 211 -2.06 -18.95 -1.58
N PRO A 212 -1.94 -18.55 -2.85
CA PRO A 212 -0.64 -18.37 -3.50
C PRO A 212 0.28 -17.44 -2.67
N ALA A 213 1.59 -17.60 -2.79
CA ALA A 213 2.53 -16.68 -2.15
C ALA A 213 2.45 -15.28 -2.79
N PRO A 214 2.77 -14.18 -2.06
CA PRO A 214 2.74 -12.82 -2.61
C PRO A 214 3.51 -12.64 -3.92
N SER A 215 4.61 -13.36 -4.10
CA SER A 215 5.39 -13.40 -5.34
C SER A 215 4.63 -14.03 -6.54
N GLU A 216 3.64 -14.89 -6.25
CA GLU A 216 2.80 -15.59 -7.23
C GLU A 216 1.47 -14.86 -7.47
N TRP A 217 1.15 -13.84 -6.67
CA TRP A 217 -0.07 -13.05 -6.85
C TRP A 217 -0.07 -12.36 -8.21
N THR A 218 -1.24 -12.31 -8.83
CA THR A 218 -1.42 -11.68 -10.14
C THR A 218 -2.12 -10.32 -10.04
N TYR A 219 -2.68 -10.00 -8.87
CA TYR A 219 -3.23 -8.67 -8.61
C TYR A 219 -2.19 -7.60 -8.93
N HIS A 220 -2.51 -6.72 -9.86
CA HIS A 220 -1.60 -5.66 -10.28
C HIS A 220 -1.67 -4.48 -9.32
N LEU A 221 -0.94 -4.59 -8.21
CA LEU A 221 -0.79 -3.51 -7.25
C LEU A 221 0.26 -2.52 -7.77
N ASP A 222 -0.13 -1.24 -7.89
CA ASP A 222 0.75 -0.13 -8.24
C ASP A 222 0.60 1.01 -7.22
N LEU A 223 1.34 0.95 -6.15
CA LEU A 223 1.45 2.03 -5.17
C LEU A 223 2.76 2.79 -5.44
N TRP A 224 2.67 4.08 -5.79
CA TRP A 224 3.84 4.86 -6.17
C TRP A 224 4.75 5.12 -4.99
N GLN A 225 6.02 4.74 -5.15
CA GLN A 225 7.04 4.87 -4.12
C GLN A 225 7.69 6.26 -4.17
N HIS A 226 7.99 6.82 -3.00
CA HIS A 226 8.63 8.11 -2.84
C HIS A 226 9.92 8.01 -1.99
N PRO A 227 11.06 7.66 -2.61
CA PRO A 227 12.34 7.52 -1.90
C PRO A 227 12.78 8.78 -1.13
N ALA A 228 12.64 9.98 -1.72
CA ALA A 228 13.07 11.21 -1.07
C ALA A 228 12.35 11.48 0.26
N ALA A 229 11.08 11.07 0.40
CA ALA A 229 10.36 11.17 1.66
C ALA A 229 10.99 10.31 2.76
N VAL A 230 11.54 9.14 2.41
CA VAL A 230 12.29 8.31 3.36
C VAL A 230 13.57 9.01 3.80
N ALA A 231 14.32 9.56 2.85
CA ALA A 231 15.58 10.26 3.17
C ALA A 231 15.35 11.39 4.17
N ARG A 232 14.32 12.23 3.96
CA ARG A 232 13.96 13.29 4.89
C ARG A 232 13.50 12.76 6.24
N ALA A 233 12.57 11.82 6.24
CA ALA A 233 11.99 11.28 7.46
C ALA A 233 13.03 10.56 8.34
N GLU A 234 14.00 9.89 7.71
CA GLU A 234 15.06 9.16 8.40
C GLU A 234 16.32 10.01 8.64
N GLY A 235 16.35 11.26 8.14
CA GLY A 235 17.47 12.19 8.34
C GLY A 235 18.77 11.76 7.65
N VAL A 236 18.66 11.09 6.50
CA VAL A 236 19.81 10.57 5.73
C VAL A 236 19.92 11.27 4.37
N GLU A 237 21.13 11.26 3.80
CA GLU A 237 21.38 11.81 2.47
C GLU A 237 20.69 10.94 1.40
N VAL A 238 19.93 11.58 0.50
CA VAL A 238 19.22 10.90 -0.59
C VAL A 238 20.20 10.13 -1.48
N TRP A 239 19.86 8.90 -1.82
CA TRP A 239 20.65 7.95 -2.64
C TRP A 239 21.96 7.45 -2.02
N SER A 240 22.24 7.80 -0.75
CA SER A 240 23.36 7.20 -0.01
C SER A 240 23.13 5.71 0.27
N ASP A 241 24.17 4.99 0.71
CA ASP A 241 24.05 3.59 1.12
C ASP A 241 23.11 3.45 2.32
N GLU A 242 23.20 4.36 3.27
CA GLU A 242 22.31 4.40 4.44
C GLU A 242 20.86 4.62 4.03
N HIS A 243 20.59 5.48 3.04
CA HIS A 243 19.23 5.69 2.53
C HIS A 243 18.61 4.39 1.99
N PHE A 244 19.36 3.59 1.22
CA PHE A 244 18.88 2.30 0.74
C PHE A 244 18.59 1.30 1.86
N GLU A 245 19.40 1.31 2.92
CA GLU A 245 19.13 0.48 4.10
C GLU A 245 17.87 0.94 4.85
N ARG A 246 17.68 2.27 5.00
CA ARG A 246 16.48 2.84 5.64
C ARG A 246 15.20 2.62 4.84
N MET A 247 15.28 2.60 3.52
CA MET A 247 14.12 2.27 2.65
C MET A 247 13.68 0.82 2.76
N ARG A 248 14.59 -0.10 3.11
CA ARG A 248 14.35 -1.55 3.02
C ARG A 248 13.11 -2.02 3.78
N PRO A 249 12.85 -1.65 5.04
CA PRO A 249 11.64 -2.08 5.76
C PRO A 249 10.35 -1.67 5.05
N THR A 250 10.26 -0.41 4.63
CA THR A 250 9.09 0.15 3.95
C THR A 250 8.86 -0.52 2.59
N MET A 251 9.92 -0.70 1.78
CA MET A 251 9.82 -1.33 0.45
C MET A 251 9.61 -2.85 0.55
N ARG A 252 10.14 -3.52 1.58
CA ARG A 252 9.84 -4.94 1.86
C ARG A 252 8.37 -5.14 2.18
N GLN A 253 7.80 -4.30 3.06
CA GLN A 253 6.38 -4.33 3.39
C GLN A 253 5.49 -4.19 2.14
N LEU A 254 5.90 -3.32 1.21
CA LEU A 254 5.22 -3.14 -0.06
C LEU A 254 5.35 -4.37 -0.98
N ALA A 255 6.53 -4.96 -1.08
CA ALA A 255 6.77 -6.19 -1.85
C ALA A 255 5.95 -7.37 -1.29
N ASP A 256 5.88 -7.50 0.04
CA ASP A 256 5.09 -8.53 0.72
C ASP A 256 3.57 -8.34 0.56
N ALA A 257 3.13 -7.14 0.18
CA ALA A 257 1.75 -6.86 -0.24
C ALA A 257 1.48 -7.20 -1.72
N GLY A 258 2.47 -7.68 -2.45
CA GLY A 258 2.34 -8.08 -3.86
C GLY A 258 2.52 -6.96 -4.89
N GLN A 259 3.20 -5.87 -4.53
CA GLN A 259 3.54 -4.79 -5.49
C GLN A 259 4.13 -5.32 -6.79
N LYS A 260 3.70 -4.76 -7.93
CA LYS A 260 4.16 -5.18 -9.27
C LYS A 260 5.01 -4.14 -9.99
N VAL A 261 4.89 -2.89 -9.64
CA VAL A 261 5.43 -1.75 -10.39
C VAL A 261 6.49 -1.01 -9.59
N ILE A 262 7.62 -0.74 -10.23
CA ILE A 262 8.65 0.16 -9.72
C ILE A 262 8.35 1.56 -10.26
N THR A 263 8.11 2.53 -9.39
CA THR A 263 8.00 3.94 -9.75
C THR A 263 9.39 4.54 -9.87
N ALA A 264 9.75 5.06 -11.03
CA ALA A 264 11.02 5.73 -11.26
C ALA A 264 10.79 7.16 -11.78
N THR A 265 11.66 8.10 -11.41
CA THR A 265 11.64 9.49 -11.88
C THR A 265 12.81 9.75 -12.82
N LEU A 266 12.50 10.16 -14.06
CA LEU A 266 13.50 10.34 -15.10
C LEU A 266 14.27 11.66 -14.97
N ASN A 267 13.54 12.71 -14.60
CA ASN A 267 14.07 14.07 -14.55
C ASN A 267 13.13 14.94 -13.73
N LYS A 268 13.64 15.87 -12.96
CA LYS A 268 12.96 16.86 -12.13
C LYS A 268 11.59 16.39 -11.61
N ASP A 269 11.12 16.88 -10.49
CA ASP A 269 9.85 16.45 -9.88
C ASP A 269 8.68 16.46 -10.89
N PRO A 270 8.17 15.30 -11.32
CA PRO A 270 7.14 15.21 -12.37
C PRO A 270 5.78 15.76 -11.93
N TRP A 271 5.51 15.84 -10.64
CA TRP A 271 4.22 16.25 -10.08
C TRP A 271 4.20 17.69 -9.53
N ASN A 272 5.26 18.49 -9.78
CA ASN A 272 5.29 19.92 -9.47
C ASN A 272 4.92 20.22 -8.00
N ASN A 273 5.64 19.62 -7.07
CA ASN A 273 5.46 19.81 -5.63
C ASN A 273 4.06 19.43 -5.09
N GLN A 274 3.40 18.44 -5.67
CA GLN A 274 2.17 17.89 -5.11
C GLN A 274 2.39 17.23 -3.74
N CYS A 275 3.56 16.63 -3.51
CA CYS A 275 3.97 16.03 -2.25
C CYS A 275 4.68 17.05 -1.35
N TYR A 276 4.95 16.68 -0.11
CA TYR A 276 5.73 17.52 0.82
C TYR A 276 7.18 17.62 0.34
N ASP A 277 7.79 16.49 0.04
CA ASP A 277 9.11 16.41 -0.59
C ASP A 277 8.97 16.40 -2.12
N ALA A 278 9.88 17.03 -2.84
CA ALA A 278 10.01 16.86 -4.26
C ALA A 278 10.57 15.46 -4.58
N TYR A 279 10.13 14.86 -5.68
CA TYR A 279 10.75 13.63 -6.16
C TYR A 279 12.17 13.92 -6.66
N ALA A 280 13.12 13.13 -6.19
CA ALA A 280 14.52 13.28 -6.57
C ALA A 280 14.80 12.61 -7.93
N ASP A 281 15.70 13.23 -8.71
CA ASP A 281 16.15 12.67 -9.98
C ASP A 281 16.82 11.30 -9.77
N MET A 282 16.52 10.38 -10.68
CA MET A 282 17.23 9.10 -10.76
C MET A 282 18.22 9.04 -11.92
N ILE A 283 18.16 9.99 -12.86
CA ILE A 283 19.07 10.10 -14.01
C ILE A 283 19.55 11.53 -14.12
N VAL A 284 20.86 11.74 -14.06
CA VAL A 284 21.43 13.08 -14.29
C VAL A 284 21.68 13.28 -15.78
N TRP A 285 21.04 14.31 -16.36
CA TRP A 285 21.22 14.71 -17.74
C TRP A 285 22.25 15.83 -17.81
N THR A 286 23.33 15.63 -18.54
CA THR A 286 24.41 16.62 -18.69
C THR A 286 24.54 17.08 -20.13
N ARG A 287 24.51 18.39 -20.36
CA ARG A 287 24.77 18.99 -21.67
C ARG A 287 26.24 19.39 -21.74
N LEU A 288 26.97 18.84 -22.70
CA LEU A 288 28.39 19.11 -22.90
C LEU A 288 28.62 20.43 -23.65
N ALA A 289 29.86 20.94 -23.63
CA ALA A 289 30.24 22.20 -24.25
C ALA A 289 30.01 22.23 -25.79
N ASP A 290 30.05 21.07 -26.43
CA ASP A 290 29.77 20.91 -27.85
C ASP A 290 28.28 20.75 -28.18
N GLY A 291 27.40 20.79 -27.16
CA GLY A 291 25.96 20.64 -27.27
C GLY A 291 25.46 19.21 -27.27
N THR A 292 26.33 18.22 -27.17
CA THR A 292 25.95 16.81 -27.02
C THR A 292 25.51 16.47 -25.59
N TRP A 293 24.97 15.27 -25.36
CA TRP A 293 24.38 14.86 -24.09
C TRP A 293 25.08 13.66 -23.50
N GLU A 294 25.25 13.67 -22.19
CA GLU A 294 25.60 12.52 -21.37
C GLU A 294 24.52 12.26 -20.32
N TYR A 295 24.32 10.97 -20.01
CA TYR A 295 23.29 10.55 -19.05
C TYR A 295 23.91 9.61 -18.02
N ASP A 296 23.81 9.98 -16.74
CA ASP A 296 24.24 9.11 -15.62
C ASP A 296 23.04 8.33 -15.08
N PHE A 297 23.03 7.03 -15.31
CA PHE A 297 22.00 6.09 -14.88
C PHE A 297 22.31 5.41 -13.55
N THR A 298 23.35 5.80 -12.83
CA THR A 298 23.83 5.12 -11.62
C THR A 298 22.75 4.95 -10.56
N VAL A 299 22.02 6.01 -10.26
CA VAL A 299 20.92 5.98 -9.26
C VAL A 299 19.74 5.17 -9.76
N PHE A 300 19.35 5.36 -11.04
CA PHE A 300 18.27 4.60 -11.67
C PHE A 300 18.54 3.09 -11.61
N ASP A 301 19.74 2.67 -11.99
CA ASP A 301 20.15 1.27 -11.95
C ASP A 301 20.09 0.68 -10.54
N ARG A 302 20.58 1.45 -9.58
CA ARG A 302 20.62 1.03 -8.18
C ARG A 302 19.21 0.89 -7.62
N TRP A 303 18.32 1.84 -7.90
CA TRP A 303 16.92 1.80 -7.47
C TRP A 303 16.16 0.62 -8.09
N VAL A 304 16.24 0.46 -9.41
CA VAL A 304 15.57 -0.65 -10.10
C VAL A 304 16.06 -1.99 -9.56
N ARG A 305 17.38 -2.18 -9.42
CA ARG A 305 17.96 -3.41 -8.87
C ARG A 305 17.49 -3.67 -7.43
N PHE A 306 17.51 -2.64 -6.59
CA PHE A 306 17.04 -2.74 -5.21
C PHE A 306 15.59 -3.25 -5.13
N MET A 307 14.69 -2.74 -5.96
CA MET A 307 13.30 -3.18 -5.99
C MET A 307 13.14 -4.59 -6.61
N LEU A 308 13.90 -4.90 -7.66
CA LEU A 308 13.94 -6.26 -8.24
C LEU A 308 14.40 -7.30 -7.21
N ASP A 309 15.42 -6.99 -6.41
CA ASP A 309 15.93 -7.87 -5.34
C ASP A 309 14.89 -8.08 -4.22
N LEU A 310 13.95 -7.16 -4.04
CA LEU A 310 12.79 -7.31 -3.17
C LEU A 310 11.66 -8.13 -3.80
N GLY A 311 11.74 -8.46 -5.08
CA GLY A 311 10.73 -9.22 -5.82
C GLY A 311 9.69 -8.35 -6.56
N VAL A 312 9.89 -7.04 -6.63
CA VAL A 312 9.05 -6.11 -7.39
C VAL A 312 9.64 -5.91 -8.76
N GLY A 313 8.94 -6.26 -9.84
CA GLY A 313 9.59 -6.14 -11.16
C GLY A 313 8.77 -6.58 -12.38
N LYS A 314 7.44 -6.56 -12.30
CA LYS A 314 6.62 -6.76 -13.50
C LYS A 314 6.80 -5.60 -14.47
N TYR A 315 6.79 -4.35 -13.94
CA TYR A 315 7.04 -3.13 -14.71
C TYR A 315 7.92 -2.15 -13.95
N VAL A 316 8.65 -1.32 -14.71
CA VAL A 316 9.30 -0.08 -14.27
C VAL A 316 8.60 1.06 -14.98
N ASN A 317 7.75 1.80 -14.27
CA ASN A 317 7.01 2.93 -14.81
C ASN A 317 7.79 4.22 -14.54
N CYS A 318 8.33 4.82 -15.63
CA CYS A 318 9.27 5.93 -15.58
C CYS A 318 8.53 7.26 -15.78
N TYR A 319 8.33 8.01 -14.71
CA TYR A 319 7.67 9.32 -14.68
C TYR A 319 8.69 10.45 -14.89
N SER A 320 8.38 11.51 -15.63
CA SER A 320 7.32 11.55 -16.60
C SER A 320 7.82 12.28 -17.84
N MET A 321 7.48 11.77 -19.02
CA MET A 321 7.74 12.51 -20.25
C MET A 321 6.91 13.81 -20.34
N LEU A 322 5.84 13.88 -19.54
CA LEU A 322 4.91 15.01 -19.48
C LEU A 322 4.75 15.49 -18.03
N PRO A 323 5.79 16.10 -17.40
CA PRO A 323 5.65 16.68 -16.07
C PRO A 323 4.48 17.66 -16.01
N TRP A 324 3.82 17.79 -14.87
CA TRP A 324 2.62 18.63 -14.72
C TRP A 324 2.85 20.10 -15.06
N ASN A 325 4.06 20.62 -14.83
CA ASN A 325 4.46 21.97 -15.20
C ASN A 325 5.27 22.06 -16.51
N ASN A 326 5.49 20.92 -17.20
CA ASN A 326 6.35 20.77 -18.38
C ASN A 326 7.79 21.27 -18.16
N MET A 327 8.27 21.28 -16.90
CA MET A 327 9.64 21.68 -16.56
C MET A 327 10.55 20.47 -16.50
N LEU A 328 11.66 20.56 -17.20
CA LEU A 328 12.79 19.65 -17.13
C LEU A 328 14.03 20.44 -16.69
N HIS A 329 15.12 19.75 -16.43
CA HIS A 329 16.42 20.39 -16.20
C HIS A 329 17.57 19.52 -16.70
N TYR A 330 18.73 20.15 -16.83
CA TYR A 330 19.98 19.47 -17.11
C TYR A 330 21.13 20.18 -16.40
N LYS A 331 22.20 19.45 -16.15
CA LYS A 331 23.47 20.01 -15.66
C LYS A 331 24.25 20.53 -16.87
N ASP A 332 24.64 21.78 -16.83
CA ASP A 332 25.53 22.36 -17.83
C ASP A 332 26.98 21.99 -17.46
N ALA A 333 27.68 21.28 -18.36
CA ALA A 333 29.04 20.80 -18.09
C ALA A 333 30.07 21.95 -18.00
N VAL A 334 29.79 23.13 -18.55
CA VAL A 334 30.68 24.29 -18.53
C VAL A 334 30.59 25.03 -17.21
N THR A 335 29.37 25.24 -16.73
CA THR A 335 29.12 25.99 -15.49
C THR A 335 29.04 25.10 -14.25
N GLY A 336 28.70 23.83 -14.41
CA GLY A 336 28.43 22.90 -13.33
C GLY A 336 27.04 23.05 -12.69
N GLU A 337 26.24 24.02 -13.15
CA GLU A 337 24.94 24.36 -12.58
C GLU A 337 23.79 23.64 -13.31
N PHE A 338 22.66 23.45 -12.61
CA PHE A 338 21.43 22.97 -13.24
C PHE A 338 20.69 24.10 -13.94
N VAL A 339 20.26 23.84 -15.18
CA VAL A 339 19.52 24.76 -16.03
C VAL A 339 18.09 24.22 -16.21
N ASP A 340 17.10 24.98 -15.78
CA ASP A 340 15.69 24.68 -15.97
C ASP A 340 15.22 24.98 -17.40
N VAL A 341 14.46 24.08 -17.98
CA VAL A 341 13.91 24.20 -19.35
C VAL A 341 12.40 24.00 -19.34
N LYS A 342 11.67 24.97 -19.87
CA LYS A 342 10.26 24.81 -20.18
C LYS A 342 10.13 24.01 -21.48
N ALA A 343 9.76 22.74 -21.37
CA ALA A 343 9.67 21.80 -22.47
C ALA A 343 8.21 21.45 -22.76
N ASP A 344 7.44 22.43 -23.28
CA ASP A 344 6.03 22.19 -23.64
C ASP A 344 5.94 21.15 -24.77
N PRO A 345 5.04 20.16 -24.65
CA PRO A 345 4.90 19.09 -25.63
C PRO A 345 4.71 19.62 -27.08
N GLY A 346 5.45 19.03 -28.02
CA GLY A 346 5.42 19.43 -29.42
C GLY A 346 6.32 20.61 -29.79
N THR A 347 6.98 21.25 -28.81
CA THR A 347 7.92 22.36 -29.09
C THR A 347 9.33 21.85 -29.44
N PRO A 348 10.18 22.72 -30.06
CA PRO A 348 11.59 22.37 -30.27
C PRO A 348 12.33 22.03 -28.99
N ALA A 349 12.07 22.72 -27.86
CA ALA A 349 12.67 22.43 -26.57
C ALA A 349 12.31 21.02 -26.07
N PHE A 350 11.05 20.59 -26.23
CA PHE A 350 10.61 19.25 -25.92
C PHE A 350 11.39 18.17 -26.70
N ARG A 351 11.55 18.42 -28.02
CA ARG A 351 12.31 17.51 -28.87
C ARG A 351 13.81 17.52 -28.57
N GLU A 352 14.38 18.68 -28.21
CA GLU A 352 15.79 18.81 -27.86
C GLU A 352 16.12 18.02 -26.59
N MET A 353 15.22 18.02 -25.63
CA MET A 353 15.40 17.27 -24.37
C MET A 353 15.17 15.77 -24.57
N TRP A 354 14.03 15.38 -25.10
CA TRP A 354 13.63 13.97 -25.16
C TRP A 354 14.20 13.19 -26.34
N GLY A 355 14.45 13.87 -27.47
CA GLY A 355 14.94 13.24 -28.71
C GLY A 355 16.25 12.47 -28.53
N PRO A 356 17.30 13.07 -27.94
CA PRO A 356 18.55 12.39 -27.64
C PRO A 356 18.46 11.39 -26.50
N PHE A 357 17.68 11.73 -25.45
CA PHE A 357 17.57 10.90 -24.25
C PHE A 357 16.93 9.53 -24.52
N LEU A 358 15.80 9.51 -25.22
CA LEU A 358 15.03 8.28 -25.40
C LEU A 358 15.81 7.15 -26.11
N PRO A 359 16.53 7.39 -27.22
CA PRO A 359 17.37 6.34 -27.82
C PRO A 359 18.53 5.88 -26.91
N ALA A 360 19.15 6.81 -26.16
CA ALA A 360 20.19 6.49 -25.19
C ALA A 360 19.63 5.62 -24.07
N PHE A 361 18.45 5.93 -23.56
CA PHE A 361 17.76 5.16 -22.53
C PHE A 361 17.38 3.77 -23.04
N VAL A 362 16.85 3.63 -24.25
CA VAL A 362 16.60 2.32 -24.88
C VAL A 362 17.87 1.48 -24.96
N GLY A 363 19.00 2.08 -25.37
CA GLY A 363 20.30 1.42 -25.42
C GLY A 363 20.71 0.88 -24.05
N HIS A 364 20.64 1.73 -23.02
CA HIS A 364 20.95 1.39 -21.64
C HIS A 364 20.03 0.27 -21.10
N LEU A 365 18.70 0.40 -21.28
CA LEU A 365 17.74 -0.60 -20.84
C LEU A 365 17.95 -1.97 -21.53
N ARG A 366 18.35 -1.96 -22.79
CA ARG A 366 18.66 -3.19 -23.53
C ARG A 366 19.91 -3.87 -22.96
N GLU A 367 20.95 -3.09 -22.65
CA GLU A 367 22.15 -3.59 -21.99
C GLU A 367 21.86 -4.22 -20.63
N LYS A 368 20.97 -3.60 -19.84
CA LYS A 368 20.54 -4.14 -18.53
C LYS A 368 19.55 -5.30 -18.62
N GLY A 369 18.96 -5.55 -19.77
CA GLY A 369 17.89 -6.54 -19.93
C GLY A 369 16.52 -6.09 -19.41
N TRP A 370 16.32 -4.78 -19.22
CA TRP A 370 15.11 -4.22 -18.62
C TRP A 370 14.14 -3.57 -19.62
N LEU A 371 14.51 -3.51 -20.92
CA LEU A 371 13.68 -2.85 -21.94
C LEU A 371 12.26 -3.42 -22.00
N GLY A 372 12.11 -4.74 -21.89
CA GLY A 372 10.81 -5.42 -21.96
C GLY A 372 9.84 -5.10 -20.80
N ILE A 373 10.37 -4.67 -19.66
CA ILE A 373 9.60 -4.35 -18.45
C ILE A 373 9.48 -2.85 -18.20
N THR A 374 10.15 -1.99 -18.97
CA THR A 374 10.16 -0.54 -18.76
C THR A 374 9.12 0.16 -19.62
N ASN A 375 8.38 1.08 -19.03
CA ASN A 375 7.42 1.95 -19.69
C ASN A 375 7.76 3.41 -19.43
N ILE A 376 7.54 4.28 -20.43
CA ILE A 376 7.42 5.71 -20.19
C ILE A 376 6.03 5.95 -19.60
N ALA A 377 6.00 6.61 -18.45
CA ALA A 377 4.77 6.81 -17.70
C ALA A 377 4.30 8.27 -17.75
N MET A 378 2.99 8.44 -17.80
CA MET A 378 2.33 9.75 -17.84
C MET A 378 1.11 9.72 -16.91
N ASP A 379 0.66 10.93 -16.50
CA ASP A 379 -0.37 11.08 -15.48
C ASP A 379 -1.37 12.17 -15.87
N GLU A 380 -2.63 11.81 -16.11
CA GLU A 380 -3.80 12.68 -16.36
C GLU A 380 -3.55 13.83 -17.37
N ARG A 381 -2.94 13.52 -18.52
CA ARG A 381 -2.65 14.54 -19.54
C ARG A 381 -3.73 14.57 -20.63
N SER A 382 -3.96 15.77 -21.18
CA SER A 382 -4.95 15.94 -22.25
C SER A 382 -4.60 15.15 -23.52
N PRO A 383 -5.59 14.80 -24.36
CA PRO A 383 -5.35 14.08 -25.61
C PRO A 383 -4.33 14.76 -26.54
N GLU A 384 -4.32 16.09 -26.61
CA GLU A 384 -3.40 16.86 -27.48
C GLU A 384 -1.95 16.73 -27.01
N VAL A 385 -1.73 16.81 -25.68
CA VAL A 385 -0.42 16.66 -25.05
C VAL A 385 0.09 15.23 -25.20
N MET A 386 -0.79 14.25 -25.03
CA MET A 386 -0.49 12.83 -25.26
C MET A 386 -0.13 12.55 -26.71
N ALA A 387 -0.78 13.20 -27.68
CA ALA A 387 -0.47 13.03 -29.10
C ALA A 387 0.97 13.45 -29.42
N ALA A 388 1.44 14.59 -28.89
CA ALA A 388 2.80 15.06 -29.09
C ALA A 388 3.85 14.10 -28.49
N ALA A 389 3.62 13.60 -27.27
CA ALA A 389 4.53 12.66 -26.61
C ALA A 389 4.58 11.31 -27.32
N THR A 390 3.43 10.73 -27.66
CA THR A 390 3.35 9.43 -28.34
C THR A 390 3.92 9.48 -29.76
N ALA A 391 3.79 10.62 -30.48
CA ALA A 391 4.41 10.79 -31.78
C ALA A 391 5.94 10.76 -31.69
N LEU A 392 6.54 11.47 -30.74
CA LEU A 392 7.99 11.45 -30.54
C LEU A 392 8.48 10.06 -30.08
N LEU A 393 7.79 9.42 -29.12
CA LEU A 393 8.13 8.05 -28.70
C LEU A 393 8.14 7.08 -29.88
N LYS A 394 7.11 7.12 -30.71
CA LYS A 394 7.01 6.25 -31.90
C LYS A 394 8.13 6.50 -32.92
N GLU A 395 8.58 7.76 -33.02
CA GLU A 395 9.66 8.15 -33.96
C GLU A 395 11.03 7.66 -33.48
N VAL A 396 11.37 7.90 -32.19
CA VAL A 396 12.76 7.74 -31.70
C VAL A 396 12.98 6.57 -30.76
N ALA A 397 11.91 6.00 -30.16
CA ALA A 397 11.99 4.91 -29.19
C ALA A 397 10.75 4.00 -29.24
N PRO A 398 10.38 3.43 -30.43
CA PRO A 398 9.14 2.68 -30.60
C PRO A 398 9.07 1.37 -29.78
N GLU A 399 10.18 0.94 -29.19
CA GLU A 399 10.30 -0.28 -28.38
C GLU A 399 9.85 -0.06 -26.92
N LEU A 400 9.81 1.20 -26.45
CA LEU A 400 9.38 1.49 -25.09
C LEU A 400 7.87 1.33 -24.94
N GLY A 401 7.47 0.65 -23.87
CA GLY A 401 6.08 0.59 -23.46
C GLY A 401 5.58 1.95 -22.94
N ILE A 402 4.26 2.09 -22.85
CA ILE A 402 3.60 3.26 -22.26
C ILE A 402 2.78 2.80 -21.06
N ALA A 403 2.94 3.50 -19.93
CA ALA A 403 2.05 3.43 -18.79
C ALA A 403 1.28 4.75 -18.66
N LEU A 404 0.02 4.69 -18.25
CA LEU A 404 -0.84 5.87 -18.17
C LEU A 404 -1.87 5.74 -17.05
N ALA A 405 -1.88 6.70 -16.12
CA ALA A 405 -3.03 6.97 -15.27
C ALA A 405 -3.90 8.01 -15.98
N ASP A 406 -5.17 7.69 -16.27
CA ASP A 406 -5.98 8.46 -17.20
C ASP A 406 -7.42 8.65 -16.75
N ASN A 407 -7.91 9.87 -16.92
CA ASN A 407 -9.31 10.22 -16.71
C ASN A 407 -10.06 10.58 -18.03
N HIS A 408 -9.43 10.34 -19.20
CA HIS A 408 -9.93 10.72 -20.52
C HIS A 408 -10.25 9.53 -21.46
N LYS A 409 -10.07 8.28 -21.02
CA LYS A 409 -10.23 7.05 -21.82
C LYS A 409 -9.36 7.03 -23.09
N ILE A 410 -8.14 7.56 -23.01
CA ILE A 410 -7.19 7.69 -24.13
C ILE A 410 -6.77 6.33 -24.70
N PHE A 411 -6.90 5.23 -23.95
CA PHE A 411 -6.59 3.89 -24.43
C PHE A 411 -7.36 3.49 -25.70
N LYS A 412 -8.51 4.08 -25.98
CA LYS A 412 -9.25 3.83 -27.23
C LYS A 412 -8.52 4.38 -28.44
N GLN A 413 -7.82 5.49 -28.26
CA GLN A 413 -6.97 6.10 -29.30
C GLN A 413 -5.59 5.41 -29.40
N TYR A 414 -5.07 4.93 -28.25
CA TYR A 414 -3.76 4.27 -28.16
C TYR A 414 -3.91 2.86 -27.56
N PRO A 415 -4.45 1.89 -28.33
CA PRO A 415 -4.80 0.54 -27.81
C PRO A 415 -3.59 -0.30 -27.44
N TYR A 416 -2.38 0.20 -27.67
CA TYR A 416 -1.10 -0.44 -27.32
C TYR A 416 -0.53 0.01 -25.98
N ILE A 417 -1.19 0.93 -25.26
CA ILE A 417 -0.78 1.29 -23.89
C ILE A 417 -0.70 0.02 -23.05
N LYS A 418 0.51 -0.26 -22.50
CA LYS A 418 0.83 -1.53 -21.87
C LYS A 418 0.25 -1.64 -20.47
N ASP A 419 0.35 -0.56 -19.70
CA ASP A 419 -0.16 -0.46 -18.35
C ASP A 419 -1.13 0.74 -18.27
N MET A 420 -2.43 0.44 -18.22
CA MET A 420 -3.49 1.43 -18.25
C MET A 420 -4.23 1.46 -16.92
N CYS A 421 -4.26 2.61 -16.29
CA CYS A 421 -5.02 2.83 -15.08
C CYS A 421 -6.11 3.89 -15.31
N ALA A 422 -7.37 3.55 -15.06
CA ALA A 422 -8.50 4.46 -15.24
C ALA A 422 -8.98 5.06 -13.91
N SER A 423 -9.47 6.30 -13.94
CA SER A 423 -10.19 6.85 -12.79
C SER A 423 -11.42 6.00 -12.46
N ILE A 424 -11.70 5.76 -11.19
CA ILE A 424 -12.89 5.03 -10.73
C ILE A 424 -14.20 5.66 -11.24
N PHE A 425 -14.20 6.98 -11.53
CA PHE A 425 -15.36 7.69 -12.11
C PHE A 425 -15.44 7.64 -13.63
N GLY A 426 -14.41 7.13 -14.28
CA GLY A 426 -14.38 6.91 -15.73
C GLY A 426 -14.08 5.46 -16.06
N PRO A 427 -14.88 4.49 -15.56
CA PRO A 427 -14.54 3.08 -15.67
C PRO A 427 -14.37 2.63 -17.12
N ILE A 428 -13.49 1.67 -17.31
CA ILE A 428 -13.30 0.97 -18.58
C ILE A 428 -14.34 -0.15 -18.68
N GLU A 429 -14.95 -0.29 -19.84
CA GLU A 429 -15.91 -1.36 -20.07
C GLU A 429 -15.26 -2.74 -19.90
N GLN A 430 -15.94 -3.68 -19.25
CA GLN A 430 -15.40 -5.04 -19.01
C GLN A 430 -14.92 -5.72 -20.30
N THR A 431 -15.65 -5.54 -21.39
CA THR A 431 -15.27 -6.07 -22.72
C THR A 431 -13.92 -5.53 -23.19
N ASP A 432 -13.62 -4.24 -22.94
CA ASP A 432 -12.34 -3.63 -23.25
C ASP A 432 -11.22 -4.19 -22.34
N ILE A 433 -11.51 -4.39 -21.04
CA ILE A 433 -10.56 -4.98 -20.07
C ILE A 433 -10.18 -6.40 -20.52
N VAL A 434 -11.18 -7.25 -20.82
CA VAL A 434 -10.95 -8.63 -21.30
C VAL A 434 -10.15 -8.64 -22.60
N GLN A 435 -10.49 -7.75 -23.55
CA GLN A 435 -9.75 -7.65 -24.81
C GLN A 435 -8.30 -7.21 -24.61
N ARG A 436 -8.06 -6.26 -23.70
CA ARG A 436 -6.71 -5.80 -23.36
C ARG A 436 -5.91 -6.90 -22.71
N ARG A 437 -6.51 -7.60 -21.73
CA ARG A 437 -5.88 -8.76 -21.04
C ARG A 437 -5.51 -9.88 -22.03
N SER A 438 -6.36 -10.17 -23.02
CA SER A 438 -6.06 -11.19 -24.05
C SER A 438 -4.83 -10.84 -24.92
N LYS A 439 -4.44 -9.57 -24.97
CA LYS A 439 -3.23 -9.06 -25.65
C LYS A 439 -2.04 -8.91 -24.70
N GLY A 440 -2.13 -9.37 -23.44
CA GLY A 440 -1.10 -9.21 -22.42
C GLY A 440 -0.95 -7.78 -21.89
N LEU A 441 -1.97 -6.93 -22.06
CA LEU A 441 -2.02 -5.56 -21.55
C LEU A 441 -2.71 -5.53 -20.19
N THR A 442 -2.21 -4.69 -19.28
CA THR A 442 -2.76 -4.53 -17.92
C THR A 442 -3.77 -3.39 -17.88
N THR A 443 -4.83 -3.60 -17.07
CA THR A 443 -5.86 -2.59 -16.85
C THR A 443 -6.23 -2.54 -15.38
N THR A 444 -5.98 -1.40 -14.74
CA THR A 444 -6.28 -1.13 -13.34
C THR A 444 -7.19 0.09 -13.19
N PHE A 445 -7.58 0.41 -11.99
CA PHE A 445 -8.25 1.66 -11.65
C PHE A 445 -7.55 2.36 -10.49
N TYR A 446 -7.83 3.64 -10.31
CA TYR A 446 -7.32 4.41 -9.18
C TYR A 446 -8.43 5.21 -8.48
N VAL A 447 -8.16 5.53 -7.21
CA VAL A 447 -8.89 6.54 -6.43
C VAL A 447 -7.94 7.65 -6.03
N CYS A 448 -8.47 8.86 -5.89
CA CYS A 448 -7.71 10.05 -5.49
C CYS A 448 -8.59 10.99 -4.66
N CYS A 449 -8.13 12.22 -4.46
CA CYS A 449 -8.84 13.26 -3.70
C CYS A 449 -10.27 13.58 -4.20
N SER A 450 -10.65 13.18 -5.41
CA SER A 450 -12.02 13.34 -5.93
C SER A 450 -12.97 12.21 -5.54
N SER A 451 -12.45 11.11 -4.98
CA SER A 451 -13.24 9.92 -4.65
C SER A 451 -13.60 9.92 -3.16
N GLY A 452 -14.87 10.07 -2.83
CA GLY A 452 -15.33 10.02 -1.44
C GLY A 452 -15.46 8.58 -0.90
N PHE A 453 -15.81 7.63 -1.78
CA PHE A 453 -15.99 6.21 -1.49
C PHE A 453 -15.79 5.38 -2.77
N PRO A 454 -15.18 4.18 -2.70
CA PRO A 454 -14.29 3.76 -1.61
C PRO A 454 -12.95 4.50 -1.67
N ASN A 455 -12.28 4.68 -0.54
CA ASN A 455 -10.95 5.31 -0.48
C ASN A 455 -10.11 4.78 0.69
N THR A 456 -8.90 5.34 0.86
CA THR A 456 -7.95 4.97 1.91
C THR A 456 -7.43 6.20 2.67
N TYR A 457 -8.27 7.20 2.90
CA TYR A 457 -7.96 8.34 3.79
C TYR A 457 -7.82 7.87 5.24
N THR A 458 -7.15 8.64 6.08
CA THR A 458 -7.11 8.33 7.52
C THR A 458 -8.50 8.36 8.15
N SER A 459 -9.44 9.11 7.57
CA SER A 459 -10.85 9.17 7.99
C SER A 459 -11.77 8.17 7.29
N SER A 460 -11.30 7.44 6.26
CA SER A 460 -12.09 6.39 5.60
C SER A 460 -12.40 5.25 6.57
N ALA A 461 -13.57 4.63 6.45
CA ALA A 461 -13.84 3.39 7.17
C ALA A 461 -12.81 2.31 6.78
N PRO A 462 -12.26 1.54 7.73
CA PRO A 462 -11.23 0.56 7.41
C PRO A 462 -11.63 -0.43 6.31
N ALA A 463 -12.89 -0.81 6.26
CA ALA A 463 -13.45 -1.73 5.26
C ALA A 463 -13.40 -1.18 3.82
N GLU A 464 -13.32 0.15 3.62
CA GLU A 464 -13.21 0.74 2.28
C GLU A 464 -11.95 0.27 1.55
N ALA A 465 -10.84 0.13 2.27
CA ALA A 465 -9.60 -0.37 1.68
C ALA A 465 -9.74 -1.83 1.16
N THR A 466 -10.50 -2.68 1.87
CA THR A 466 -10.84 -4.03 1.40
C THR A 466 -11.80 -3.97 0.21
N TYR A 467 -12.79 -3.07 0.24
CA TYR A 467 -13.77 -2.87 -0.82
C TYR A 467 -13.13 -2.60 -2.19
N LEU A 468 -12.02 -1.86 -2.24
CA LEU A 468 -11.28 -1.55 -3.48
C LEU A 468 -10.94 -2.82 -4.28
N SER A 469 -10.48 -3.88 -3.61
CA SER A 469 -10.15 -5.13 -4.30
C SER A 469 -11.38 -5.95 -4.69
N TRP A 470 -12.47 -5.84 -3.92
CA TRP A 470 -13.77 -6.43 -4.28
C TRP A 470 -14.38 -5.73 -5.49
N TYR A 471 -14.29 -4.40 -5.57
CA TYR A 471 -14.66 -3.65 -6.76
C TYR A 471 -13.81 -4.07 -7.99
N ALA A 472 -12.48 -4.22 -7.81
CA ALA A 472 -11.62 -4.74 -8.87
C ALA A 472 -12.09 -6.12 -9.37
N ALA A 473 -12.46 -7.03 -8.45
CA ALA A 473 -12.92 -8.37 -8.80
C ALA A 473 -14.29 -8.37 -9.50
N ALA A 474 -15.21 -7.48 -9.07
CA ALA A 474 -16.54 -7.33 -9.62
C ALA A 474 -16.54 -6.70 -11.02
N GLU A 475 -15.68 -5.71 -11.25
CA GLU A 475 -15.52 -5.01 -12.53
C GLU A 475 -14.43 -5.61 -13.43
N ASP A 476 -13.84 -6.74 -13.01
CA ASP A 476 -12.84 -7.50 -13.76
C ASP A 476 -11.52 -6.76 -14.02
N TYR A 477 -11.18 -5.77 -13.19
CA TYR A 477 -9.87 -5.10 -13.24
C TYR A 477 -8.74 -6.04 -12.82
N ASP A 478 -7.56 -5.84 -13.40
CA ASP A 478 -6.36 -6.59 -13.06
C ASP A 478 -5.77 -6.21 -11.70
N GLY A 479 -6.18 -5.07 -11.13
CA GLY A 479 -5.68 -4.56 -9.85
C GLY A 479 -6.02 -3.10 -9.60
N PHE A 480 -5.16 -2.43 -8.83
CA PHE A 480 -5.42 -1.11 -8.27
C PHE A 480 -4.15 -0.27 -8.24
N LEU A 481 -4.27 1.01 -8.55
CA LEU A 481 -3.23 2.02 -8.42
C LEU A 481 -3.62 3.06 -7.36
N ARG A 482 -2.61 3.49 -6.57
CA ARG A 482 -2.70 4.70 -5.77
C ARG A 482 -1.44 5.53 -5.95
N TRP A 483 -1.62 6.84 -6.17
CA TRP A 483 -0.56 7.79 -6.52
C TRP A 483 0.48 8.04 -5.41
N ALA A 484 0.24 7.47 -4.18
CA ALA A 484 1.16 7.69 -3.08
C ALA A 484 1.11 6.54 -2.05
N TYR A 485 2.22 5.83 -1.93
CA TYR A 485 2.46 4.82 -0.92
C TYR A 485 3.01 5.43 0.38
N ASN A 486 4.06 6.25 0.22
CA ASN A 486 4.83 6.81 1.32
C ASN A 486 5.30 8.25 1.06
N SER A 487 4.50 9.06 0.38
CA SER A 487 4.75 10.50 0.22
C SER A 487 4.37 11.23 1.51
N TRP A 488 5.21 11.04 2.54
CA TRP A 488 4.93 11.50 3.88
C TRP A 488 4.85 13.02 3.96
N VAL A 489 3.91 13.51 4.76
CA VAL A 489 3.77 14.90 5.17
C VAL A 489 4.88 15.29 6.14
N GLU A 490 4.88 16.53 6.66
CA GLU A 490 5.93 17.03 7.55
C GLU A 490 6.11 16.14 8.80
N ASP A 491 5.03 15.81 9.49
CA ASP A 491 5.01 14.98 10.69
C ASP A 491 3.91 13.89 10.58
N PRO A 492 4.13 12.85 9.76
CA PRO A 492 3.10 11.87 9.45
C PRO A 492 2.61 11.07 10.66
N ILE A 493 3.45 10.95 11.70
CA ILE A 493 3.12 10.17 12.89
C ILE A 493 2.22 10.91 13.88
N ARG A 494 2.04 12.24 13.71
CA ARG A 494 1.16 13.06 14.53
C ARG A 494 0.03 13.69 13.75
N ASP A 495 0.28 14.16 12.53
CA ASP A 495 -0.71 14.88 11.72
C ASP A 495 -0.67 14.38 10.27
N SER A 496 -1.76 13.76 9.84
CA SER A 496 -1.89 13.21 8.49
C SER A 496 -2.43 14.22 7.46
N ARG A 497 -2.76 15.44 7.89
CA ARG A 497 -3.31 16.49 7.03
C ARG A 497 -2.23 17.12 6.17
N PHE A 498 -2.56 17.43 4.93
CA PHE A 498 -1.61 18.05 4.03
C PHE A 498 -2.28 19.01 3.05
N ARG A 499 -1.97 20.32 3.19
CA ARG A 499 -2.42 21.37 2.25
C ARG A 499 -3.91 21.21 1.91
N LYS A 500 -4.20 20.96 0.63
CA LYS A 500 -5.52 20.83 0.03
C LYS A 500 -5.99 19.38 -0.17
N TRP A 501 -5.15 18.39 0.18
CA TRP A 501 -5.48 16.98 0.05
C TRP A 501 -6.19 16.48 1.31
N ALA A 502 -7.05 15.49 1.16
CA ALA A 502 -7.65 14.81 2.31
C ALA A 502 -6.55 14.18 3.19
N ALA A 503 -6.75 14.17 4.49
CA ALA A 503 -5.78 13.60 5.42
C ALA A 503 -5.48 12.13 5.09
N GLY A 504 -4.18 11.79 4.93
CA GLY A 504 -3.74 10.45 4.53
C GLY A 504 -3.88 10.13 3.04
N ASP A 505 -4.23 11.10 2.18
CA ASP A 505 -4.25 10.88 0.73
C ASP A 505 -2.85 10.63 0.16
N THR A 506 -1.82 11.20 0.77
CA THR A 506 -0.44 11.14 0.29
C THR A 506 0.38 9.95 0.80
N TYR A 507 -0.19 9.09 1.66
CA TYR A 507 0.51 7.89 2.13
C TYR A 507 -0.43 6.85 2.76
N LEU A 508 0.01 5.60 2.74
CA LEU A 508 -0.70 4.45 3.34
C LEU A 508 0.03 3.85 4.54
N VAL A 509 1.34 4.06 4.64
CA VAL A 509 2.21 3.49 5.67
C VAL A 509 3.02 4.58 6.34
N TYR A 510 3.60 4.27 7.48
CA TYR A 510 4.35 5.22 8.30
C TYR A 510 5.86 4.97 8.22
N PRO A 511 6.70 5.94 8.63
CA PRO A 511 8.16 5.77 8.65
C PRO A 511 8.61 4.50 9.38
N GLU A 512 9.83 4.04 9.08
CA GLU A 512 10.46 2.84 9.65
C GLU A 512 9.71 1.53 9.36
N GLY A 513 8.96 1.49 8.24
CA GLY A 513 8.20 0.28 7.84
C GLY A 513 6.98 -0.01 8.70
N ARG A 514 6.47 0.97 9.45
CA ARG A 514 5.24 0.80 10.22
C ARG A 514 4.02 0.81 9.32
N SER A 515 3.13 -0.13 9.58
CA SER A 515 1.88 -0.29 8.86
C SER A 515 0.78 0.66 9.36
N SER A 516 -0.34 0.66 8.69
CA SER A 516 -1.58 1.30 9.12
C SER A 516 -2.76 0.32 9.05
N ILE A 517 -3.85 0.64 9.74
CA ILE A 517 -5.12 -0.09 9.58
C ILE A 517 -5.53 -0.12 8.10
N ARG A 518 -5.38 1.00 7.38
CA ARG A 518 -5.74 1.13 5.96
C ARG A 518 -4.96 0.16 5.08
N PHE A 519 -3.65 0.07 5.31
CA PHE A 519 -2.78 -0.81 4.52
C PHE A 519 -3.02 -2.29 4.84
N GLU A 520 -3.20 -2.67 6.12
CA GLU A 520 -3.55 -4.04 6.50
C GLU A 520 -4.87 -4.47 5.82
N ARG A 521 -5.88 -3.59 5.84
CA ARG A 521 -7.18 -3.86 5.22
C ARG A 521 -7.11 -3.91 3.68
N LEU A 522 -6.21 -3.13 3.05
CA LEU A 522 -5.94 -3.23 1.62
C LEU A 522 -5.32 -4.60 1.27
N VAL A 523 -4.33 -5.04 2.06
CA VAL A 523 -3.69 -6.36 1.86
C VAL A 523 -4.71 -7.49 2.01
N GLU A 524 -5.61 -7.42 2.99
CA GLU A 524 -6.70 -8.40 3.12
C GLU A 524 -7.60 -8.42 1.88
N GLY A 525 -7.93 -7.26 1.32
CA GLY A 525 -8.69 -7.18 0.07
C GLY A 525 -7.97 -7.81 -1.12
N ILE A 526 -6.65 -7.61 -1.23
CA ILE A 526 -5.83 -8.24 -2.27
C ILE A 526 -5.85 -9.76 -2.13
N GLN A 527 -5.73 -10.28 -0.90
CA GLN A 527 -5.85 -11.71 -0.64
C GLN A 527 -7.24 -12.27 -1.05
N ASP A 528 -8.31 -11.54 -0.75
CA ASP A 528 -9.66 -11.91 -1.19
C ASP A 528 -9.75 -11.97 -2.72
N TRP A 529 -9.17 -11.00 -3.45
CA TRP A 529 -9.11 -11.02 -4.91
C TRP A 529 -8.36 -12.25 -5.46
N GLU A 530 -7.24 -12.62 -4.84
CA GLU A 530 -6.46 -13.81 -5.23
C GLU A 530 -7.23 -15.11 -4.93
N LYS A 531 -8.03 -15.17 -3.85
CA LYS A 531 -8.96 -16.28 -3.59
C LYS A 531 -10.02 -16.37 -4.68
N ILE A 532 -10.66 -15.24 -5.02
CA ILE A 532 -11.68 -15.16 -6.08
C ILE A 532 -11.09 -15.67 -7.41
N ARG A 533 -9.88 -15.23 -7.77
CA ARG A 533 -9.18 -15.70 -8.97
C ARG A 533 -8.91 -17.20 -8.93
N SER A 534 -8.44 -17.71 -7.80
CA SER A 534 -8.17 -19.14 -7.61
C SER A 534 -9.44 -19.96 -7.74
N LEU A 535 -10.56 -19.51 -7.14
CA LEU A 535 -11.87 -20.16 -7.24
C LEU A 535 -12.45 -20.06 -8.65
N LYS A 536 -12.31 -18.94 -9.36
CA LYS A 536 -12.71 -18.86 -10.79
C LYS A 536 -12.00 -19.92 -11.62
N THR A 537 -10.74 -20.21 -11.33
CA THR A 537 -9.97 -21.25 -12.02
C THR A 537 -10.42 -22.67 -11.61
N GLU A 538 -10.58 -22.91 -10.30
CA GLU A 538 -11.02 -24.19 -9.73
C GLU A 538 -12.43 -24.57 -10.23
N PHE A 539 -13.33 -23.60 -10.32
CA PHE A 539 -14.72 -23.80 -10.75
C PHE A 539 -14.91 -23.76 -12.27
N SER A 540 -13.83 -23.70 -13.05
CA SER A 540 -13.92 -23.71 -14.51
C SER A 540 -14.64 -24.97 -15.00
N GLY A 541 -15.77 -24.79 -15.71
CA GLY A 541 -16.64 -25.88 -16.17
C GLY A 541 -17.76 -26.26 -15.18
N ASP A 542 -17.90 -25.58 -14.04
CA ASP A 542 -19.01 -25.71 -13.09
C ASP A 542 -19.80 -24.39 -13.05
N ASP A 543 -20.77 -24.27 -13.96
CA ASP A 543 -21.57 -23.05 -14.14
C ASP A 543 -22.30 -22.63 -12.85
N ALA A 544 -22.72 -23.58 -12.01
CA ALA A 544 -23.44 -23.28 -10.78
C ALA A 544 -22.53 -22.64 -9.74
N LYS A 545 -21.30 -23.13 -9.59
CA LYS A 545 -20.32 -22.52 -8.69
C LYS A 545 -19.81 -21.18 -9.20
N LEU A 546 -19.60 -21.05 -10.51
CA LEU A 546 -19.24 -19.77 -11.13
C LEU A 546 -20.36 -18.73 -10.94
N GLN A 547 -21.63 -19.13 -11.06
CA GLN A 547 -22.76 -18.24 -10.79
C GLN A 547 -22.80 -17.80 -9.33
N THR A 548 -22.57 -18.74 -8.38
CA THR A 548 -22.47 -18.38 -6.95
C THR A 548 -21.39 -17.33 -6.70
N LEU A 549 -20.23 -17.46 -7.34
CA LEU A 549 -19.15 -16.50 -7.22
C LEU A 549 -19.49 -15.15 -7.88
N HIS A 550 -20.20 -15.18 -9.00
CA HIS A 550 -20.71 -13.99 -9.67
C HIS A 550 -21.72 -13.24 -8.77
N ASP A 551 -22.70 -13.96 -8.22
CA ASP A 551 -23.70 -13.36 -7.33
C ASP A 551 -23.09 -12.75 -6.06
N LEU A 552 -22.00 -13.36 -5.57
CA LEU A 552 -21.21 -12.83 -4.44
C LEU A 552 -20.55 -11.49 -4.76
N LEU A 553 -20.15 -11.27 -6.00
CA LEU A 553 -19.46 -10.05 -6.47
C LEU A 553 -20.41 -8.93 -6.88
N GLU A 554 -21.66 -9.25 -7.23
CA GLU A 554 -22.62 -8.29 -7.79
C GLU A 554 -22.82 -7.02 -6.95
N PRO A 555 -22.90 -7.07 -5.59
CA PRO A 555 -23.06 -5.87 -4.77
C PRO A 555 -21.88 -4.88 -4.87
N PHE A 556 -20.71 -5.33 -5.31
CA PHE A 556 -19.46 -4.55 -5.30
C PHE A 556 -19.13 -3.88 -6.64
N ARG A 557 -20.04 -3.91 -7.63
CA ARG A 557 -19.86 -3.25 -8.93
C ARG A 557 -19.94 -1.72 -8.87
N SER A 558 -20.46 -1.17 -7.80
CA SER A 558 -20.68 0.27 -7.67
C SER A 558 -19.60 0.93 -6.81
N PRO A 559 -18.99 2.05 -7.25
CA PRO A 559 -18.14 2.87 -6.41
C PRO A 559 -18.94 3.86 -5.54
N VAL A 560 -20.15 3.50 -5.17
CA VAL A 560 -21.04 4.30 -4.32
C VAL A 560 -21.45 3.46 -3.12
N ALA A 561 -21.31 4.02 -1.91
CA ALA A 561 -21.74 3.36 -0.69
C ALA A 561 -23.26 3.13 -0.70
N PHE A 562 -23.69 1.96 -0.25
CA PHE A 562 -25.08 1.59 -0.06
C PHE A 562 -25.35 1.18 1.39
N ASP A 563 -26.57 1.24 1.84
CA ASP A 563 -26.94 0.90 3.22
C ASP A 563 -26.53 -0.55 3.56
N GLY A 564 -25.74 -0.71 4.63
CA GLY A 564 -25.28 -2.02 5.09
C GLY A 564 -24.11 -2.61 4.28
N TRP A 565 -23.42 -1.83 3.45
CA TRP A 565 -22.31 -2.29 2.62
C TRP A 565 -21.20 -2.99 3.42
N GLU A 566 -20.87 -2.50 4.62
CA GLU A 566 -19.86 -3.13 5.48
C GLU A 566 -20.28 -4.53 5.91
N GLN A 567 -21.55 -4.71 6.30
CA GLN A 567 -22.07 -6.03 6.67
C GLN A 567 -22.11 -6.96 5.46
N THR A 568 -22.48 -6.44 4.28
CA THR A 568 -22.47 -7.18 3.01
C THR A 568 -21.04 -7.66 2.71
N LEU A 569 -20.03 -6.80 2.85
CA LEU A 569 -18.62 -7.16 2.65
C LEU A 569 -18.17 -8.24 3.66
N ARG A 570 -18.49 -8.11 4.95
CA ARG A 570 -18.18 -9.13 5.95
C ARG A 570 -18.79 -10.48 5.62
N ASN A 571 -20.07 -10.50 5.23
CA ASN A 571 -20.78 -11.72 4.85
C ASN A 571 -20.16 -12.36 3.60
N ALA A 572 -19.83 -11.54 2.61
CA ALA A 572 -19.21 -12.00 1.37
C ALA A 572 -17.82 -12.61 1.62
N ARG A 573 -17.00 -11.99 2.47
CA ARG A 573 -15.69 -12.54 2.89
C ARG A 573 -15.83 -13.86 3.66
N ALA A 574 -16.82 -13.95 4.55
CA ALA A 574 -17.12 -15.20 5.26
C ALA A 574 -17.52 -16.32 4.29
N THR A 575 -18.39 -16.03 3.33
CA THR A 575 -18.78 -16.97 2.27
C THR A 575 -17.59 -17.39 1.42
N LEU A 576 -16.75 -16.44 0.99
CA LEU A 576 -15.54 -16.71 0.18
C LEU A 576 -14.60 -17.72 0.87
N ASN A 577 -14.50 -17.69 2.19
CA ASN A 577 -13.67 -18.62 2.95
C ASN A 577 -14.23 -20.05 2.98
N THR A 578 -15.52 -20.24 2.68
CA THR A 578 -16.20 -21.55 2.75
C THR A 578 -16.52 -22.14 1.36
N LEU A 579 -16.42 -21.34 0.30
CA LEU A 579 -16.55 -21.82 -1.09
C LEU A 579 -15.39 -22.73 -1.47
#